data_d01d0b4dc7c40a59881c14aabba7f15c
#
_entry.id   d01d0b4dc7c40a59881c14aabba7f15c
#
_cell.length_a   1.000
_cell.length_b   1.000
_cell.length_c   1.000
_cell.angle_alpha   90.00
_cell.angle_beta   90.00
_cell.angle_gamma   90.00
#
_symmetry.space_group_name_H-M   'P 1'
#
loop_
_entity.id
_entity.type
_entity.pdbx_description
1 polymer ?
#
loop_
_entity_poly.entity_id
_entity_poly.type
_entity_poly.pdbx_seq_one_letter_code
_entity_poly.pdbx_strand_id
1 'polypeptide(L)'
;MIKKINVKGFDCHIAINQASETITYLLYPALVPFKDEWLLRMSNELGVTLAAVYVPADDWNDVLTPWPEPGEAKGCPPFAGKSAEFLKLLQGEIIPAVDKVVGFEAGVMRDLMGVSLGGLFTLWEWMICDTFRSIACLSGSFWYNGFIDWFDKQPVPKKSGKAYFLLGEEEPEAHVKAFRSVGVNTEAVVSRLKESGINVEFEWVPGNHFSEPVHRAERALRGLYSK
;
A
#
# COMPACT_ATOMS: atom_id res chain seq x y z
N MET A 1 -9.89 -13.30 -15.60
CA MET A 1 -11.17 -12.57 -15.78
C MET A 1 -11.12 -11.28 -14.97
N ILE A 2 -11.60 -10.13 -15.53
CA ILE A 2 -11.75 -8.88 -14.75
C ILE A 2 -13.20 -8.73 -14.28
N LYS A 3 -13.37 -8.34 -13.04
CA LYS A 3 -14.64 -7.86 -12.47
C LYS A 3 -14.43 -6.45 -11.91
N LYS A 4 -15.47 -5.63 -12.00
CA LYS A 4 -15.47 -4.26 -11.47
C LYS A 4 -16.66 -4.09 -10.55
N ILE A 5 -16.43 -3.58 -9.37
CA ILE A 5 -17.47 -3.25 -8.38
C ILE A 5 -17.16 -1.88 -7.78
N ASN A 6 -18.20 -1.22 -7.27
CA ASN A 6 -18.05 -0.02 -6.46
C ASN A 6 -18.55 -0.32 -5.04
N VAL A 7 -17.75 0.00 -4.05
CA VAL A 7 -18.09 -0.18 -2.64
C VAL A 7 -17.94 1.16 -1.93
N LYS A 8 -19.08 1.77 -1.57
CA LYS A 8 -19.11 3.06 -0.83
C LYS A 8 -18.28 4.18 -1.48
N GLY A 9 -18.23 4.23 -2.81
CA GLY A 9 -17.49 5.24 -3.56
C GLY A 9 -16.08 4.80 -4.02
N PHE A 10 -15.59 3.66 -3.54
CA PHE A 10 -14.30 3.09 -3.96
C PHE A 10 -14.50 2.12 -5.11
N ASP A 11 -13.95 2.44 -6.27
CA ASP A 11 -13.95 1.52 -7.41
C ASP A 11 -12.90 0.42 -7.17
N CYS A 12 -13.32 -0.83 -7.37
CA CYS A 12 -12.45 -1.98 -7.25
C CYS A 12 -12.41 -2.75 -8.57
N HIS A 13 -11.21 -2.87 -9.17
CA HIS A 13 -10.98 -3.70 -10.35
C HIS A 13 -10.27 -4.99 -9.94
N ILE A 14 -10.89 -6.12 -10.18
CA ILE A 14 -10.46 -7.42 -9.66
C ILE A 14 -10.06 -8.32 -10.81
N ALA A 15 -8.76 -8.60 -10.94
CA ALA A 15 -8.22 -9.61 -11.86
C ALA A 15 -8.20 -10.97 -11.13
N ILE A 16 -9.19 -11.79 -11.41
CA ILE A 16 -9.39 -13.07 -10.73
C ILE A 16 -8.49 -14.14 -11.33
N ASN A 17 -7.68 -14.77 -10.49
CA ASN A 17 -6.94 -16.00 -10.76
C ASN A 17 -7.61 -17.15 -10.00
N GLN A 18 -8.28 -18.04 -10.71
CA GLN A 18 -9.07 -19.14 -10.15
C GLN A 18 -8.24 -20.19 -9.41
N ALA A 19 -6.93 -20.27 -9.70
CA ALA A 19 -6.02 -21.23 -9.05
C ALA A 19 -5.34 -20.65 -7.80
N SER A 20 -5.64 -19.40 -7.45
CA SER A 20 -4.99 -18.71 -6.33
C SER A 20 -5.80 -18.80 -5.05
N GLU A 21 -5.12 -18.97 -3.93
CA GLU A 21 -5.66 -18.80 -2.58
C GLU A 21 -5.21 -17.46 -1.96
N THR A 22 -4.61 -16.57 -2.77
CA THR A 22 -4.09 -15.26 -2.32
C THR A 22 -4.76 -14.13 -3.08
N ILE A 23 -5.19 -13.10 -2.36
CA ILE A 23 -5.62 -11.82 -2.93
C ILE A 23 -4.63 -10.73 -2.51
N THR A 24 -4.07 -10.02 -3.48
CA THR A 24 -3.29 -8.80 -3.22
C THR A 24 -4.15 -7.59 -3.50
N TYR A 25 -4.36 -6.80 -2.46
CA TYR A 25 -5.05 -5.51 -2.57
C TYR A 25 -4.04 -4.43 -2.95
N LEU A 26 -4.39 -3.58 -3.92
CA LEU A 26 -3.56 -2.48 -4.43
C LEU A 26 -4.25 -1.16 -4.13
N LEU A 27 -3.75 -0.38 -3.17
CA LEU A 27 -4.26 0.96 -2.86
C LEU A 27 -3.62 1.99 -3.77
N TYR A 28 -4.39 2.49 -4.72
CA TYR A 28 -3.93 3.44 -5.74
C TYR A 28 -4.87 4.62 -5.89
N PRO A 29 -4.36 5.79 -6.32
CA PRO A 29 -5.24 6.93 -6.58
C PRO A 29 -6.13 6.67 -7.80
N ALA A 30 -7.40 7.04 -7.71
CA ALA A 30 -8.38 6.88 -8.78
C ALA A 30 -8.03 7.65 -10.07
N LEU A 31 -7.16 8.67 -9.96
CA LEU A 31 -6.67 9.47 -11.10
C LEU A 31 -5.74 8.71 -12.04
N VAL A 32 -5.11 7.63 -11.59
CA VAL A 32 -4.13 6.84 -12.36
C VAL A 32 -4.43 5.35 -12.28
N PRO A 33 -5.61 4.91 -12.77
CA PRO A 33 -6.00 3.51 -12.67
C PRO A 33 -5.14 2.62 -13.56
N PHE A 34 -4.88 1.41 -13.09
CA PHE A 34 -4.24 0.37 -13.91
C PHE A 34 -5.14 -0.03 -15.07
N LYS A 35 -4.54 -0.30 -16.22
CA LYS A 35 -5.25 -0.93 -17.35
C LYS A 35 -5.66 -2.36 -16.97
N ASP A 36 -6.84 -2.78 -17.41
CA ASP A 36 -7.37 -4.13 -17.15
C ASP A 36 -6.42 -5.22 -17.67
N GLU A 37 -5.81 -4.99 -18.85
CA GLU A 37 -4.84 -5.92 -19.44
C GLU A 37 -3.58 -6.08 -18.56
N TRP A 38 -3.13 -4.99 -17.92
CA TRP A 38 -1.99 -5.04 -17.01
C TRP A 38 -2.33 -5.85 -15.76
N LEU A 39 -3.50 -5.60 -15.15
CA LEU A 39 -3.97 -6.35 -13.97
C LEU A 39 -4.08 -7.85 -14.29
N LEU A 40 -4.66 -8.21 -15.43
CA LEU A 40 -4.79 -9.61 -15.87
C LEU A 40 -3.44 -10.26 -16.10
N ARG A 41 -2.53 -9.58 -16.78
CA ARG A 41 -1.18 -10.09 -17.02
C ARG A 41 -0.45 -10.36 -15.72
N MET A 42 -0.41 -9.38 -14.82
CA MET A 42 0.27 -9.52 -13.53
C MET A 42 -0.36 -10.61 -12.65
N SER A 43 -1.69 -10.67 -12.59
CA SER A 43 -2.40 -11.73 -11.87
C SER A 43 -2.02 -13.13 -12.36
N ASN A 44 -1.96 -13.32 -13.68
CA ASN A 44 -1.60 -14.61 -14.26
C ASN A 44 -0.12 -14.96 -14.05
N GLU A 45 0.79 -14.02 -14.26
CA GLU A 45 2.23 -14.23 -14.11
C GLU A 45 2.63 -14.56 -12.66
N LEU A 46 1.98 -13.91 -11.69
CA LEU A 46 2.26 -14.11 -10.27
C LEU A 46 1.44 -15.25 -9.65
N GLY A 47 0.40 -15.72 -10.33
CA GLY A 47 -0.49 -16.77 -9.81
C GLY A 47 -1.35 -16.30 -8.65
N VAL A 48 -1.69 -15.01 -8.57
CA VAL A 48 -2.49 -14.40 -7.50
C VAL A 48 -3.67 -13.60 -8.04
N THR A 49 -4.73 -13.48 -7.27
CA THR A 49 -5.81 -12.52 -7.58
C THR A 49 -5.34 -11.12 -7.19
N LEU A 50 -5.50 -10.13 -8.08
CA LEU A 50 -5.22 -8.73 -7.80
C LEU A 50 -6.52 -7.95 -7.67
N ALA A 51 -6.70 -7.22 -6.59
CA ALA A 51 -7.83 -6.33 -6.33
C ALA A 51 -7.33 -4.88 -6.21
N ALA A 52 -7.35 -4.13 -7.31
CA ALA A 52 -7.01 -2.70 -7.27
C ALA A 52 -8.19 -1.92 -6.67
N VAL A 53 -7.95 -1.30 -5.52
CA VAL A 53 -8.89 -0.42 -4.81
C VAL A 53 -8.47 1.02 -5.08
N TYR A 54 -9.29 1.73 -5.83
CA TYR A 54 -9.01 3.11 -6.21
C TYR A 54 -9.60 4.09 -5.21
N VAL A 55 -8.70 4.81 -4.55
CA VAL A 55 -9.08 5.84 -3.58
C VAL A 55 -9.40 7.13 -4.33
N PRO A 56 -10.60 7.73 -4.14
CA PRO A 56 -10.95 9.00 -4.75
C PRO A 56 -9.96 10.11 -4.40
N ALA A 57 -9.75 11.05 -5.32
CA ALA A 57 -8.78 12.14 -5.10
C ALA A 57 -9.13 13.02 -3.89
N ASP A 58 -10.41 13.27 -3.67
CA ASP A 58 -10.89 14.08 -2.55
C ASP A 58 -10.71 13.38 -1.19
N ASP A 59 -10.66 12.04 -1.20
CA ASP A 59 -10.48 11.23 0.00
C ASP A 59 -9.01 10.88 0.27
N TRP A 60 -8.11 11.01 -0.72
CA TRP A 60 -6.74 10.50 -0.69
C TRP A 60 -5.95 10.97 0.55
N ASN A 61 -5.99 12.27 0.83
CA ASN A 61 -5.29 12.84 1.98
C ASN A 61 -5.94 12.50 3.32
N ASP A 62 -7.24 12.25 3.31
CA ASP A 62 -8.02 12.03 4.51
C ASP A 62 -7.94 10.60 5.01
N VAL A 63 -8.26 9.65 4.12
CA VAL A 63 -8.47 8.25 4.52
C VAL A 63 -7.17 7.45 4.65
N LEU A 64 -6.06 7.95 4.10
CA LEU A 64 -4.77 7.24 4.12
C LEU A 64 -3.79 7.77 5.17
N THR A 65 -4.22 8.71 6.01
CA THR A 65 -3.40 9.31 7.06
C THR A 65 -3.89 8.92 8.45
N PRO A 66 -2.98 8.52 9.36
CA PRO A 66 -3.37 7.91 10.65
C PRO A 66 -3.88 8.91 11.70
N TRP A 67 -3.56 10.18 11.58
CA TRP A 67 -4.01 11.28 12.45
C TRP A 67 -4.06 12.60 11.67
N PRO A 68 -4.77 13.63 12.17
CA PRO A 68 -4.82 14.92 11.51
C PRO A 68 -3.47 15.66 11.54
N GLU A 69 -3.10 16.26 10.41
CA GLU A 69 -1.93 17.12 10.27
C GLU A 69 -2.23 18.31 9.33
N PRO A 70 -1.55 19.43 9.48
CA PRO A 70 -1.57 20.48 8.47
C PRO A 70 -1.08 19.98 7.12
N GLY A 71 -1.51 20.63 6.03
CA GLY A 71 -0.97 20.34 4.70
C GLY A 71 0.55 20.54 4.65
N GLU A 72 1.22 19.80 3.78
CA GLU A 72 2.69 19.72 3.65
C GLU A 72 3.35 21.05 3.24
N ALA A 73 2.57 21.99 2.69
CA ALA A 73 3.02 23.33 2.31
C ALA A 73 1.88 24.35 2.47
N LYS A 74 2.24 25.62 2.45
CA LYS A 74 1.27 26.72 2.53
C LYS A 74 0.28 26.64 1.36
N GLY A 75 -1.01 26.51 1.69
CA GLY A 75 -2.09 26.43 0.71
C GLY A 75 -2.47 25.00 0.30
N CYS A 76 -1.75 23.99 0.77
CA CYS A 76 -2.17 22.60 0.62
C CYS A 76 -3.29 22.27 1.61
N PRO A 77 -4.27 21.43 1.22
CA PRO A 77 -5.31 20.99 2.12
C PRO A 77 -4.71 20.18 3.30
N PRO A 78 -5.31 20.26 4.49
CA PRO A 78 -4.86 19.47 5.63
C PRO A 78 -5.16 17.97 5.41
N PHE A 79 -4.50 17.14 6.18
CA PHE A 79 -4.77 15.71 6.30
C PHE A 79 -5.78 15.48 7.43
N ALA A 80 -6.85 14.76 7.18
CA ALA A 80 -7.90 14.59 8.19
C ALA A 80 -7.67 13.42 9.17
N GLY A 81 -6.75 12.50 8.87
CA GLY A 81 -6.39 11.43 9.80
C GLY A 81 -7.46 10.34 9.95
N LYS A 82 -8.13 9.96 8.86
CA LYS A 82 -9.27 9.01 8.87
C LYS A 82 -8.87 7.57 8.56
N SER A 83 -7.59 7.19 8.70
CA SER A 83 -7.15 5.80 8.41
C SER A 83 -7.90 4.75 9.21
N ALA A 84 -8.26 5.03 10.46
CA ALA A 84 -9.02 4.09 11.27
C ALA A 84 -10.44 3.83 10.75
N GLU A 85 -11.11 4.85 10.19
CA GLU A 85 -12.42 4.71 9.56
C GLU A 85 -12.31 3.96 8.23
N PHE A 86 -11.30 4.29 7.43
CA PHE A 86 -11.03 3.58 6.17
C PHE A 86 -10.67 2.11 6.43
N LEU A 87 -9.89 1.82 7.45
CA LEU A 87 -9.57 0.44 7.84
C LEU A 87 -10.85 -0.37 8.15
N LYS A 88 -11.79 0.23 8.91
CA LYS A 88 -13.09 -0.41 9.18
C LYS A 88 -13.88 -0.64 7.88
N LEU A 89 -13.89 0.31 6.97
CA LEU A 89 -14.53 0.17 5.65
C LEU A 89 -13.86 -0.92 4.82
N LEU A 90 -12.52 -0.94 4.80
CA LEU A 90 -11.74 -1.94 4.06
C LEU A 90 -12.04 -3.35 4.57
N GLN A 91 -12.00 -3.56 5.89
CA GLN A 91 -12.23 -4.86 6.52
C GLN A 91 -13.72 -5.29 6.51
N GLY A 92 -14.64 -4.36 6.74
CA GLY A 92 -16.06 -4.65 6.92
C GLY A 92 -16.88 -4.66 5.63
N GLU A 93 -16.43 -3.98 4.58
CA GLU A 93 -17.21 -3.79 3.35
C GLU A 93 -16.43 -4.18 2.09
N ILE A 94 -15.23 -3.60 1.87
CA ILE A 94 -14.48 -3.80 0.62
C ILE A 94 -13.98 -5.24 0.51
N ILE A 95 -13.28 -5.75 1.53
CA ILE A 95 -12.77 -7.12 1.53
C ILE A 95 -13.91 -8.14 1.36
N PRO A 96 -15.01 -8.09 2.13
CA PRO A 96 -16.13 -9.02 1.94
C PRO A 96 -16.77 -8.94 0.55
N ALA A 97 -16.87 -7.74 -0.03
CA ALA A 97 -17.40 -7.57 -1.38
C ALA A 97 -16.48 -8.20 -2.44
N VAL A 98 -15.16 -8.03 -2.31
CA VAL A 98 -14.15 -8.67 -3.17
C VAL A 98 -14.19 -10.19 -3.02
N ASP A 99 -14.19 -10.71 -1.79
CA ASP A 99 -14.25 -12.15 -1.50
C ASP A 99 -15.48 -12.79 -2.16
N LYS A 100 -16.64 -12.14 -2.06
CA LYS A 100 -17.88 -12.58 -2.72
C LYS A 100 -17.77 -12.64 -4.24
N VAL A 101 -17.11 -11.66 -4.86
CA VAL A 101 -16.92 -11.60 -6.32
C VAL A 101 -15.94 -12.66 -6.80
N VAL A 102 -14.90 -12.92 -6.02
CA VAL A 102 -13.88 -13.95 -6.32
C VAL A 102 -14.42 -15.36 -6.08
N GLY A 103 -15.37 -15.50 -5.15
CA GLY A 103 -15.93 -16.79 -4.77
C GLY A 103 -15.03 -17.57 -3.80
N PHE A 104 -14.19 -16.86 -3.05
CA PHE A 104 -13.37 -17.50 -2.02
C PHE A 104 -14.17 -17.72 -0.73
N GLU A 105 -13.92 -18.89 -0.14
CA GLU A 105 -14.40 -19.25 1.19
C GLU A 105 -13.37 -18.88 2.27
N ALA A 106 -13.46 -19.43 3.46
CA ALA A 106 -12.55 -19.14 4.56
C ALA A 106 -11.09 -19.58 4.25
N GLY A 107 -10.10 -18.85 4.80
CA GLY A 107 -8.69 -19.22 4.72
C GLY A 107 -7.86 -18.51 3.63
N VAL A 108 -8.44 -17.52 2.94
CA VAL A 108 -7.73 -16.73 1.92
C VAL A 108 -6.58 -15.94 2.53
N MET A 109 -5.40 -16.06 1.94
CA MET A 109 -4.27 -15.19 2.26
C MET A 109 -4.47 -13.82 1.62
N ARG A 110 -4.17 -12.76 2.38
CA ARG A 110 -4.29 -11.38 1.90
C ARG A 110 -2.98 -10.67 2.02
N ASP A 111 -2.61 -9.97 0.96
CA ASP A 111 -1.44 -9.10 0.92
C ASP A 111 -1.89 -7.68 0.51
N LEU A 112 -1.16 -6.66 0.94
CA LEU A 112 -1.50 -5.26 0.67
C LEU A 112 -0.33 -4.53 0.02
N MET A 113 -0.59 -3.79 -1.04
CA MET A 113 0.36 -2.88 -1.65
C MET A 113 -0.22 -1.49 -1.71
N GLY A 114 0.57 -0.48 -1.35
CA GLY A 114 0.16 0.91 -1.47
C GLY A 114 1.29 1.82 -1.95
N VAL A 115 0.92 2.89 -2.63
CA VAL A 115 1.84 3.93 -3.11
C VAL A 115 1.67 5.21 -2.31
N SER A 116 2.76 5.96 -2.03
CA SER A 116 2.69 7.27 -1.38
C SER A 116 1.97 7.22 -0.03
N LEU A 117 0.89 7.99 0.20
CA LEU A 117 0.04 7.88 1.39
C LEU A 117 -0.60 6.48 1.51
N GLY A 118 -0.89 5.81 0.40
CA GLY A 118 -1.29 4.40 0.41
C GLY A 118 -0.21 3.48 0.99
N GLY A 119 1.07 3.78 0.75
CA GLY A 119 2.20 3.07 1.37
C GLY A 119 2.32 3.36 2.87
N LEU A 120 2.05 4.60 3.29
CA LEU A 120 1.96 4.99 4.70
C LEU A 120 0.86 4.19 5.41
N PHE A 121 -0.36 4.19 4.84
CA PHE A 121 -1.50 3.40 5.36
C PHE A 121 -1.17 1.92 5.42
N THR A 122 -0.54 1.36 4.38
CA THR A 122 -0.16 -0.05 4.29
C THR A 122 0.73 -0.47 5.45
N LEU A 123 1.78 0.30 5.75
CA LEU A 123 2.64 -0.01 6.90
C LEU A 123 1.92 0.21 8.23
N TRP A 124 1.15 1.31 8.36
CA TRP A 124 0.40 1.62 9.57
C TRP A 124 -0.60 0.51 9.92
N GLU A 125 -1.40 0.06 8.96
CA GLU A 125 -2.35 -1.05 9.12
C GLU A 125 -1.63 -2.34 9.53
N TRP A 126 -0.58 -2.69 8.82
CA TRP A 126 0.16 -3.93 9.02
C TRP A 126 0.81 -4.02 10.41
N MET A 127 1.17 -2.88 11.00
CA MET A 127 1.69 -2.81 12.37
C MET A 127 0.63 -3.06 13.44
N ILE A 128 -0.65 -2.76 13.17
CA ILE A 128 -1.72 -2.80 14.17
C ILE A 128 -2.76 -3.90 13.96
N CYS A 129 -2.77 -4.54 12.78
CA CYS A 129 -3.76 -5.56 12.41
C CYS A 129 -3.10 -6.79 11.78
N ASP A 130 -3.83 -7.91 11.79
CA ASP A 130 -3.42 -9.17 11.16
C ASP A 130 -4.18 -9.47 9.86
N THR A 131 -4.81 -8.45 9.27
CA THR A 131 -5.59 -8.60 8.03
C THR A 131 -4.71 -9.04 6.86
N PHE A 132 -3.53 -8.47 6.76
CA PHE A 132 -2.60 -8.73 5.67
C PHE A 132 -1.36 -9.45 6.17
N ARG A 133 -0.98 -10.50 5.41
CA ARG A 133 0.19 -11.34 5.67
C ARG A 133 1.47 -10.63 5.24
N SER A 134 1.49 -10.14 3.99
CA SER A 134 2.64 -9.47 3.39
C SER A 134 2.24 -8.07 2.92
N ILE A 135 3.22 -7.18 2.84
CA ILE A 135 3.01 -5.80 2.37
C ILE A 135 4.05 -5.36 1.35
N ALA A 136 3.64 -4.42 0.47
CA ALA A 136 4.56 -3.67 -0.35
C ALA A 136 4.28 -2.16 -0.24
N CYS A 137 5.27 -1.39 0.16
CA CYS A 137 5.19 0.07 0.31
C CYS A 137 6.04 0.73 -0.79
N LEU A 138 5.37 1.36 -1.75
CA LEU A 138 6.00 2.07 -2.86
C LEU A 138 6.06 3.55 -2.54
N SER A 139 7.25 4.10 -2.45
CA SER A 139 7.42 5.53 -2.15
C SER A 139 6.57 5.98 -0.96
N GLY A 140 6.51 5.14 0.09
CA GLY A 140 5.65 5.36 1.26
C GLY A 140 5.93 6.69 1.92
N SER A 141 4.88 7.46 2.22
CA SER A 141 4.98 8.81 2.80
C SER A 141 5.45 8.81 4.26
N PHE A 142 6.58 8.12 4.54
CA PHE A 142 7.13 8.01 5.90
C PHE A 142 7.74 9.32 6.44
N TRP A 143 7.70 10.38 5.63
CA TRP A 143 7.93 11.75 6.05
C TRP A 143 6.76 12.34 6.88
N TYR A 144 5.63 11.66 6.95
CA TYR A 144 4.43 12.12 7.66
C TYR A 144 4.76 12.42 9.11
N ASN A 145 4.34 13.60 9.57
CA ASN A 145 4.76 14.12 10.88
C ASN A 145 4.39 13.16 12.03
N GLY A 146 5.35 12.84 12.89
CA GLY A 146 5.18 11.93 14.03
C GLY A 146 5.09 10.44 13.66
N PHE A 147 5.14 10.07 12.36
CA PHE A 147 4.98 8.66 11.97
C PHE A 147 6.12 7.77 12.46
N ILE A 148 7.36 8.21 12.34
CA ILE A 148 8.51 7.43 12.83
C ILE A 148 8.48 7.31 14.35
N ASP A 149 8.15 8.39 15.06
CA ASP A 149 8.01 8.36 16.53
C ASP A 149 6.89 7.41 16.98
N TRP A 150 5.81 7.35 16.24
CA TRP A 150 4.73 6.40 16.46
C TRP A 150 5.21 4.97 16.17
N PHE A 151 5.80 4.74 14.99
CA PHE A 151 6.29 3.44 14.54
C PHE A 151 7.28 2.84 15.58
N ASP A 152 8.20 3.64 16.08
CA ASP A 152 9.20 3.20 17.05
C ASP A 152 8.63 2.76 18.40
N LYS A 153 7.46 3.27 18.77
CA LYS A 153 6.75 2.89 19.99
C LYS A 153 5.89 1.64 19.85
N GLN A 154 5.58 1.21 18.60
CA GLN A 154 4.75 0.03 18.40
C GLN A 154 5.57 -1.27 18.62
N PRO A 155 4.99 -2.31 19.19
CA PRO A 155 5.57 -3.64 19.10
C PRO A 155 5.58 -4.10 17.64
N VAL A 156 6.71 -4.64 17.17
CA VAL A 156 6.75 -5.21 15.82
C VAL A 156 5.92 -6.51 15.80
N PRO A 157 4.91 -6.63 14.96
CA PRO A 157 4.04 -7.80 14.92
C PRO A 157 4.82 -9.02 14.38
N LYS A 158 4.44 -10.21 14.85
CA LYS A 158 4.96 -11.46 14.29
C LYS A 158 4.22 -11.79 12.99
N LYS A 159 4.81 -11.49 11.86
CA LYS A 159 4.25 -11.76 10.53
C LYS A 159 5.03 -12.89 9.84
N SER A 160 4.30 -13.77 9.17
CA SER A 160 4.89 -14.87 8.38
C SER A 160 5.21 -14.47 6.94
N GLY A 161 4.73 -13.30 6.51
CA GLY A 161 4.91 -12.79 5.16
C GLY A 161 6.13 -11.90 5.00
N LYS A 162 6.25 -11.32 3.81
CA LYS A 162 7.32 -10.39 3.43
C LYS A 162 6.84 -8.95 3.54
N ALA A 163 7.74 -8.05 3.94
CA ALA A 163 7.58 -6.62 3.78
C ALA A 163 8.55 -6.12 2.69
N TYR A 164 8.00 -5.59 1.59
CA TYR A 164 8.78 -5.06 0.48
C TYR A 164 8.66 -3.55 0.42
N PHE A 165 9.78 -2.87 0.28
CA PHE A 165 9.86 -1.42 0.18
C PHE A 165 10.58 -1.02 -1.10
N LEU A 166 10.06 0.03 -1.76
CA LEU A 166 10.66 0.60 -2.95
C LEU A 166 10.62 2.12 -2.86
N LEU A 167 11.75 2.80 -3.12
CA LEU A 167 11.87 4.25 -3.07
C LEU A 167 12.71 4.78 -4.23
N GLY A 168 12.31 5.91 -4.80
CA GLY A 168 13.09 6.59 -5.83
C GLY A 168 14.33 7.29 -5.28
N GLU A 169 15.46 7.16 -5.97
CA GLU A 169 16.75 7.74 -5.56
C GLU A 169 16.71 9.28 -5.44
N GLU A 170 15.85 9.94 -6.23
CA GLU A 170 15.70 11.39 -6.22
C GLU A 170 14.62 11.90 -5.23
N GLU A 171 13.86 11.02 -4.55
CA GLU A 171 12.80 11.45 -3.64
C GLU A 171 13.32 12.25 -2.43
N PRO A 172 14.50 11.96 -1.85
CA PRO A 172 15.08 12.78 -0.79
C PRO A 172 15.49 14.20 -1.25
N GLU A 173 15.58 14.45 -2.55
CA GLU A 173 15.90 15.76 -3.14
C GLU A 173 14.66 16.62 -3.40
N ALA A 174 13.49 16.22 -2.91
CA ALA A 174 12.23 16.91 -3.12
C ALA A 174 12.29 18.39 -2.73
N HIS A 175 11.58 19.23 -3.50
CA HIS A 175 11.49 20.69 -3.22
C HIS A 175 10.80 20.96 -1.88
N VAL A 176 9.77 20.20 -1.53
CA VAL A 176 9.08 20.28 -0.24
C VAL A 176 9.97 19.69 0.86
N LYS A 177 10.37 20.55 1.81
CA LYS A 177 11.33 20.17 2.86
C LYS A 177 10.88 18.96 3.67
N ALA A 178 9.58 18.84 3.95
CA ALA A 178 9.02 17.71 4.71
C ALA A 178 9.31 16.36 4.05
N PHE A 179 9.30 16.30 2.72
CA PHE A 179 9.50 15.05 1.98
C PHE A 179 10.94 14.54 2.01
N ARG A 180 11.91 15.39 2.29
CA ARG A 180 13.35 15.04 2.22
C ARG A 180 13.77 13.97 3.20
N SER A 181 13.03 13.79 4.29
CA SER A 181 13.29 12.73 5.28
C SER A 181 12.84 11.34 4.82
N VAL A 182 12.15 11.21 3.66
CA VAL A 182 11.57 9.93 3.21
C VAL A 182 12.61 8.82 3.11
N GLY A 183 13.82 9.13 2.60
CA GLY A 183 14.90 8.14 2.45
C GLY A 183 15.35 7.60 3.81
N VAL A 184 15.78 8.48 4.70
CA VAL A 184 16.26 8.13 6.05
C VAL A 184 15.16 7.40 6.85
N ASN A 185 13.93 7.87 6.75
CA ASN A 185 12.80 7.26 7.45
C ASN A 185 12.47 5.86 6.92
N THR A 186 12.52 5.65 5.59
CA THR A 186 12.32 4.33 4.98
C THR A 186 13.41 3.36 5.42
N GLU A 187 14.67 3.79 5.40
CA GLU A 187 15.80 2.95 5.87
C GLU A 187 15.69 2.60 7.35
N ALA A 188 15.25 3.53 8.19
CA ALA A 188 15.01 3.28 9.62
C ALA A 188 13.91 2.23 9.84
N VAL A 189 12.77 2.35 9.11
CA VAL A 189 11.70 1.35 9.13
C VAL A 189 12.22 -0.02 8.72
N VAL A 190 12.91 -0.10 7.59
CA VAL A 190 13.48 -1.35 7.05
C VAL A 190 14.44 -1.99 8.04
N SER A 191 15.36 -1.21 8.63
CA SER A 191 16.34 -1.71 9.62
C SER A 191 15.64 -2.33 10.81
N ARG A 192 14.71 -1.60 11.43
CA ARG A 192 13.98 -2.06 12.61
C ARG A 192 13.17 -3.32 12.36
N LEU A 193 12.50 -3.42 11.21
CA LEU A 193 11.75 -4.63 10.84
C LEU A 193 12.68 -5.82 10.64
N LYS A 194 13.83 -5.66 9.97
CA LYS A 194 14.86 -6.71 9.82
C LYS A 194 15.42 -7.16 11.16
N GLU A 195 15.77 -6.23 12.03
CA GLU A 195 16.28 -6.52 13.39
C GLU A 195 15.27 -7.30 14.24
N SER A 196 13.97 -7.09 13.96
CA SER A 196 12.88 -7.83 14.61
C SER A 196 12.59 -9.20 13.98
N GLY A 197 13.38 -9.63 12.99
CA GLY A 197 13.26 -10.95 12.35
C GLY A 197 12.19 -11.03 11.24
N ILE A 198 11.69 -9.90 10.76
CA ILE A 198 10.79 -9.85 9.61
C ILE A 198 11.58 -10.08 8.32
N ASN A 199 11.01 -10.84 7.38
CA ASN A 199 11.54 -10.95 6.02
C ASN A 199 11.29 -9.63 5.28
N VAL A 200 12.35 -8.82 5.10
CA VAL A 200 12.26 -7.48 4.51
C VAL A 200 13.18 -7.35 3.31
N GLU A 201 12.64 -6.89 2.21
CA GLU A 201 13.41 -6.41 1.04
C GLU A 201 13.22 -4.91 0.87
N PHE A 202 14.27 -4.22 0.44
CA PHE A 202 14.23 -2.79 0.13
C PHE A 202 15.07 -2.51 -1.10
N GLU A 203 14.51 -1.74 -2.02
CA GLU A 203 15.18 -1.30 -3.24
C GLU A 203 15.11 0.21 -3.42
N TRP A 204 16.26 0.80 -3.76
CA TRP A 204 16.32 2.08 -4.42
C TRP A 204 16.13 1.89 -5.92
N VAL A 205 15.33 2.75 -6.54
CA VAL A 205 15.09 2.73 -8.00
C VAL A 205 15.35 4.11 -8.60
N PRO A 206 15.77 4.22 -9.86
CA PRO A 206 15.98 5.52 -10.52
C PRO A 206 14.73 6.40 -10.50
N GLY A 207 14.95 7.72 -10.43
CA GLY A 207 13.92 8.76 -10.55
C GLY A 207 13.27 9.22 -9.26
N ASN A 208 12.30 10.11 -9.42
CA ASN A 208 11.57 10.78 -8.34
C ASN A 208 10.25 10.07 -8.02
N HIS A 209 9.48 10.66 -7.11
CA HIS A 209 8.19 10.14 -6.62
C HIS A 209 7.18 9.76 -7.72
N PHE A 210 7.21 10.45 -8.86
CA PHE A 210 6.26 10.28 -9.96
C PHE A 210 6.79 9.46 -11.13
N SER A 211 8.04 8.99 -11.03
CA SER A 211 8.69 8.25 -12.10
C SER A 211 8.11 6.85 -12.24
N GLU A 212 7.70 6.50 -13.44
CA GLU A 212 7.31 5.13 -13.88
C GLU A 212 6.36 4.37 -12.91
N PRO A 213 5.21 4.93 -12.51
CA PRO A 213 4.37 4.36 -11.45
C PRO A 213 3.92 2.92 -11.72
N VAL A 214 3.60 2.58 -12.97
CA VAL A 214 3.18 1.22 -13.35
C VAL A 214 4.34 0.23 -13.31
N HIS A 215 5.53 0.64 -13.75
CA HIS A 215 6.73 -0.21 -13.70
C HIS A 215 7.16 -0.47 -12.25
N ARG A 216 7.11 0.55 -11.40
CA ARG A 216 7.37 0.40 -9.95
C ARG A 216 6.37 -0.54 -9.28
N ALA A 217 5.08 -0.45 -9.63
CA ALA A 217 4.06 -1.37 -9.14
C ALA A 217 4.35 -2.81 -9.57
N GLU A 218 4.73 -3.03 -10.83
CA GLU A 218 5.13 -4.35 -11.34
C GLU A 218 6.34 -4.89 -10.59
N ARG A 219 7.37 -4.06 -10.40
CA ARG A 219 8.59 -4.43 -9.67
C ARG A 219 8.30 -4.83 -8.23
N ALA A 220 7.47 -4.05 -7.53
CA ALA A 220 7.08 -4.34 -6.16
C ALA A 220 6.25 -5.61 -6.03
N LEU A 221 5.30 -5.86 -6.94
CA LEU A 221 4.54 -7.10 -6.96
C LEU A 221 5.47 -8.30 -7.19
N ARG A 222 6.42 -8.22 -8.14
CA ARG A 222 7.40 -9.28 -8.36
C ARG A 222 8.29 -9.49 -7.13
N GLY A 223 8.77 -8.42 -6.51
CA GLY A 223 9.56 -8.47 -5.28
C GLY A 223 8.79 -9.10 -4.12
N LEU A 224 7.51 -8.78 -3.97
CA LEU A 224 6.67 -9.36 -2.92
C LEU A 224 6.56 -10.88 -3.03
N TYR A 225 6.56 -11.42 -4.26
CA TYR A 225 6.42 -12.86 -4.55
C TYR A 225 7.73 -13.53 -4.95
N SER A 226 8.87 -12.82 -4.96
CA SER A 226 10.18 -13.46 -5.14
C SER A 226 10.50 -14.40 -3.97
N LYS A 227 11.16 -15.51 -4.30
CA LYS A 227 11.61 -16.51 -3.30
C LYS A 227 12.80 -16.02 -2.52
#